data_bd967b79d64712148a7df2537e686a74
#
_entry.id   bd967b79d64712148a7df2537e686a74
#
_cell.length_a   1.000
_cell.length_b   1.000
_cell.length_c   1.000
_cell.angle_alpha   90.00
_cell.angle_beta   90.00
_cell.angle_gamma   90.00
#
_symmetry.space_group_name_H-M   'P 1'
#
loop_
_entity.id
_entity.type
_entity.pdbx_description
1 polymer ?
#
loop_
_entity_poly.entity_id
_entity_poly.type
_entity_poly.pdbx_seq_one_letter_code
_entity_poly.pdbx_strand_id
1 'polypeptide(L)'
;MKVFFNQLFDYNFYCNKKLIEECIKLDKVPEKSMMLFSHILNAHNIWNARILGKPADYKVWQIHPIKNWGDIHYENQRSSFEITTNATDFEIRIDFDNEEGRLFTSTLQDMLFHIINHSTHHRSQIAMNFRDNELEPLSLDYIFYKR
;
A
#
# COMPACT_ATOMS: atom_id res chain seq x y z
N MET A 1 18.76 -3.33 7.34
CA MET A 1 17.43 -3.75 6.76
C MET A 1 16.26 -3.03 7.40
N LYS A 2 16.17 -3.05 8.72
CA LYS A 2 15.07 -2.39 9.45
C LYS A 2 14.94 -0.90 9.13
N VAL A 3 16.05 -0.16 9.18
CA VAL A 3 16.08 1.28 8.88
C VAL A 3 15.64 1.53 7.45
N PHE A 4 16.13 0.74 6.51
CA PHE A 4 15.78 0.89 5.09
C PHE A 4 14.28 0.68 4.86
N PHE A 5 13.71 -0.40 5.40
CA PHE A 5 12.28 -0.64 5.25
C PHE A 5 11.41 0.42 5.93
N ASN A 6 11.82 0.89 7.10
CA ASN A 6 11.10 1.98 7.75
C ASN A 6 11.08 3.25 6.88
N GLN A 7 12.20 3.58 6.24
CA GLN A 7 12.27 4.71 5.31
C GLN A 7 11.35 4.50 4.10
N LEU A 8 11.31 3.29 3.55
CA LEU A 8 10.42 2.97 2.42
C LEU A 8 8.95 3.06 2.81
N PHE A 9 8.57 2.57 3.99
CA PHE A 9 7.20 2.69 4.47
C PHE A 9 6.82 4.14 4.80
N ASP A 10 7.75 4.93 5.31
CA ASP A 10 7.52 6.37 5.51
C ASP A 10 7.28 7.09 4.19
N TYR A 11 8.06 6.77 3.16
CA TYR A 11 7.84 7.28 1.82
C TYR A 11 6.46 6.87 1.30
N ASN A 12 6.11 5.59 1.41
CA ASN A 12 4.81 5.09 0.97
C ASN A 12 3.66 5.78 1.70
N PHE A 13 3.81 5.97 3.01
CA PHE A 13 2.82 6.68 3.83
C PHE A 13 2.65 8.13 3.35
N TYR A 14 3.76 8.82 3.13
CA TYR A 14 3.75 10.19 2.62
C TYR A 14 3.01 10.29 1.28
N CYS A 15 3.35 9.42 0.33
CA CYS A 15 2.75 9.44 -1.00
C CYS A 15 1.25 9.19 -0.95
N ASN A 16 0.83 8.17 -0.21
CA ASN A 16 -0.58 7.82 -0.13
C ASN A 16 -1.38 8.89 0.62
N LYS A 17 -0.79 9.48 1.67
CA LYS A 17 -1.43 10.59 2.39
C LYS A 17 -1.66 11.79 1.47
N LYS A 18 -0.65 12.15 0.66
CA LYS A 18 -0.79 13.24 -0.32
C LYS A 18 -1.89 12.95 -1.33
N LEU A 19 -1.96 11.72 -1.80
CA LEU A 19 -2.99 11.32 -2.76
C LEU A 19 -4.38 11.35 -2.14
N ILE A 20 -4.53 10.90 -0.89
CA ILE A 20 -5.79 11.01 -0.14
C ILE A 20 -6.23 12.47 -0.03
N GLU A 21 -5.31 13.35 0.37
CA GLU A 21 -5.59 14.79 0.50
C GLU A 21 -6.06 15.39 -0.82
N GLU A 22 -5.42 15.02 -1.94
CA GLU A 22 -5.84 15.50 -3.26
C GLU A 22 -7.22 14.98 -3.63
N CYS A 23 -7.50 13.69 -3.40
CA CYS A 23 -8.79 13.11 -3.71
C CYS A 23 -9.93 13.73 -2.89
N ILE A 24 -9.67 14.09 -1.64
CA ILE A 24 -10.68 14.74 -0.78
C ILE A 24 -11.10 16.10 -1.36
N LYS A 25 -10.18 16.82 -2.01
CA LYS A 25 -10.47 18.12 -2.61
C LYS A 25 -11.32 18.06 -3.87
N LEU A 26 -11.39 16.91 -4.53
CA LEU A 26 -12.11 16.75 -5.78
C LEU A 26 -13.62 16.61 -5.50
N ASP A 27 -14.45 17.22 -6.35
CA ASP A 27 -15.89 17.02 -6.31
C ASP A 27 -16.24 15.56 -6.60
N LYS A 28 -15.49 14.96 -7.52
CA LYS A 28 -15.66 13.56 -7.88
C LYS A 28 -14.29 12.96 -8.24
N VAL A 29 -13.91 11.89 -7.54
CA VAL A 29 -12.72 11.12 -7.89
C VAL A 29 -13.05 10.20 -9.07
N PRO A 30 -12.20 10.12 -10.11
CA PRO A 30 -12.41 9.16 -11.18
C PRO A 30 -12.59 7.74 -10.64
N GLU A 31 -13.57 7.04 -11.19
CA GLU A 31 -13.96 5.71 -10.70
C GLU A 31 -12.78 4.72 -10.68
N LYS A 32 -11.97 4.74 -11.74
CA LYS A 32 -10.81 3.86 -11.83
C LYS A 32 -9.78 4.17 -10.74
N SER A 33 -9.58 5.45 -10.41
CA SER A 33 -8.69 5.86 -9.31
C SER A 33 -9.21 5.40 -7.95
N MET A 34 -10.53 5.46 -7.72
CA MET A 34 -11.13 4.92 -6.51
C MET A 34 -10.89 3.42 -6.36
N MET A 35 -11.08 2.69 -7.45
CA MET A 35 -10.85 1.25 -7.48
C MET A 35 -9.37 0.92 -7.20
N LEU A 36 -8.45 1.63 -7.86
CA LEU A 36 -7.02 1.39 -7.71
C LEU A 36 -6.52 1.76 -6.31
N PHE A 37 -6.98 2.87 -5.75
CA PHE A 37 -6.54 3.26 -4.42
C PHE A 37 -7.10 2.32 -3.34
N SER A 38 -8.36 1.91 -3.47
CA SER A 38 -8.93 0.88 -2.58
C SER A 38 -8.12 -0.41 -2.66
N HIS A 39 -7.69 -0.79 -3.85
CA HIS A 39 -6.85 -1.98 -4.05
C HIS A 39 -5.47 -1.83 -3.39
N ILE A 40 -4.86 -0.65 -3.45
CA ILE A 40 -3.61 -0.36 -2.73
C ILE A 40 -3.80 -0.60 -1.22
N LEU A 41 -4.87 -0.08 -0.65
CA LEU A 41 -5.17 -0.26 0.77
C LEU A 41 -5.42 -1.73 1.12
N ASN A 42 -6.19 -2.42 0.29
CA ASN A 42 -6.50 -3.83 0.50
C ASN A 42 -5.26 -4.71 0.44
N ALA A 43 -4.42 -4.49 -0.57
CA ALA A 43 -3.20 -5.30 -0.74
C ALA A 43 -2.24 -5.10 0.43
N HIS A 44 -2.08 -3.88 0.92
CA HIS A 44 -1.24 -3.60 2.09
C HIS A 44 -1.75 -4.38 3.32
N ASN A 45 -3.05 -4.34 3.57
CA ASN A 45 -3.68 -5.10 4.65
C ASN A 45 -3.48 -6.61 4.47
N ILE A 46 -3.74 -7.13 3.28
CA ILE A 46 -3.63 -8.56 2.97
C ILE A 46 -2.20 -9.06 3.20
N TRP A 47 -1.20 -8.33 2.69
CA TRP A 47 0.19 -8.76 2.84
C TRP A 47 0.68 -8.66 4.29
N ASN A 48 0.29 -7.62 5.03
CA ASN A 48 0.59 -7.56 6.47
C ASN A 48 -0.05 -8.74 7.21
N ALA A 49 -1.29 -9.09 6.87
CA ALA A 49 -1.99 -10.21 7.49
C ALA A 49 -1.29 -11.55 7.21
N ARG A 50 -0.81 -11.75 5.97
CA ARG A 50 -0.04 -12.94 5.60
C ARG A 50 1.25 -13.05 6.41
N ILE A 51 1.95 -11.94 6.58
CA ILE A 51 3.17 -11.90 7.39
C ILE A 51 2.86 -12.25 8.85
N LEU A 52 1.77 -11.73 9.38
CA LEU A 52 1.38 -11.93 10.78
C LEU A 52 0.64 -13.25 11.03
N GLY A 53 0.33 -14.01 9.98
CA GLY A 53 -0.37 -15.28 10.11
C GLY A 53 -1.81 -15.15 10.58
N LYS A 54 -2.49 -14.07 10.17
CA LYS A 54 -3.89 -13.82 10.53
C LYS A 54 -4.75 -13.56 9.29
N PRO A 55 -6.09 -13.65 9.40
CA PRO A 55 -6.96 -13.31 8.28
C PRO A 55 -6.85 -11.85 7.90
N ALA A 56 -6.96 -11.55 6.61
CA ALA A 56 -7.05 -10.17 6.12
C ALA A 56 -8.43 -9.60 6.46
N ASP A 57 -8.49 -8.27 6.64
CA ASP A 57 -9.73 -7.57 6.93
C ASP A 57 -10.55 -7.29 5.68
N TYR A 58 -9.91 -7.27 4.50
CA TYR A 58 -10.52 -6.84 3.25
C TYR A 58 -10.27 -7.82 2.12
N LYS A 59 -11.17 -7.80 1.13
CA LYS A 59 -10.98 -8.53 -0.12
C LYS A 59 -10.12 -7.71 -1.08
N VAL A 60 -9.47 -8.37 -2.03
CA VAL A 60 -8.50 -7.78 -2.96
C VAL A 60 -9.05 -6.54 -3.66
N TRP A 61 -10.28 -6.60 -4.17
CA TRP A 61 -10.89 -5.51 -4.94
C TRP A 61 -12.04 -4.82 -4.23
N GLN A 62 -12.11 -4.92 -2.90
CA GLN A 62 -13.14 -4.24 -2.11
C GLN A 62 -13.00 -2.72 -2.25
N ILE A 63 -14.11 -2.04 -2.54
CA ILE A 63 -14.14 -0.58 -2.66
C ILE A 63 -14.37 0.03 -1.27
N HIS A 64 -13.59 1.05 -0.96
CA HIS A 64 -13.73 1.82 0.28
C HIS A 64 -14.16 3.25 -0.04
N PRO A 65 -15.11 3.81 0.70
CA PRO A 65 -15.42 5.24 0.57
C PRO A 65 -14.21 6.08 1.00
N ILE A 66 -14.03 7.22 0.36
CA ILE A 66 -12.86 8.09 0.58
C ILE A 66 -12.70 8.46 2.05
N LYS A 67 -13.81 8.68 2.75
CA LYS A 67 -13.80 9.04 4.18
C LYS A 67 -13.09 8.00 5.06
N ASN A 68 -12.97 6.76 4.60
CA ASN A 68 -12.34 5.67 5.34
C ASN A 68 -10.87 5.45 4.95
N TRP A 69 -10.40 6.05 3.87
CA TRP A 69 -9.06 5.81 3.34
C TRP A 69 -7.95 6.15 4.34
N GLY A 70 -8.08 7.29 5.01
CA GLY A 70 -7.08 7.75 5.97
C GLY A 70 -6.89 6.79 7.13
N ASP A 71 -7.98 6.29 7.69
CA ASP A 71 -7.92 5.36 8.83
C ASP A 71 -7.34 4.01 8.43
N ILE A 72 -7.75 3.48 7.28
CA ILE A 72 -7.21 2.21 6.77
C ILE A 72 -5.71 2.35 6.51
N HIS A 73 -5.30 3.45 5.88
CA HIS A 73 -3.89 3.70 5.58
C HIS A 73 -3.05 3.82 6.84
N TYR A 74 -3.57 4.51 7.85
CA TYR A 74 -2.90 4.64 9.15
C TYR A 74 -2.71 3.26 9.81
N GLU A 75 -3.73 2.44 9.83
CA GLU A 75 -3.65 1.09 10.43
C GLU A 75 -2.67 0.19 9.67
N ASN A 76 -2.63 0.31 8.34
CA ASN A 76 -1.66 -0.42 7.52
C ASN A 76 -0.22 0.00 7.87
N GLN A 77 0.02 1.30 8.01
CA GLN A 77 1.33 1.83 8.39
C GLN A 77 1.74 1.34 9.79
N ARG A 78 0.81 1.40 10.74
CA ARG A 78 1.06 0.95 12.11
C ARG A 78 1.44 -0.52 12.14
N SER A 79 0.71 -1.34 11.41
CA SER A 79 0.96 -2.78 11.33
C SER A 79 2.32 -3.08 10.69
N SER A 80 2.66 -2.40 9.60
CA SER A 80 3.97 -2.57 8.95
C SER A 80 5.12 -2.12 9.86
N PHE A 81 4.95 -1.02 10.58
CA PHE A 81 5.95 -0.55 11.55
C PHE A 81 6.17 -1.57 12.65
N GLU A 82 5.11 -2.17 13.17
CA GLU A 82 5.19 -3.22 14.17
C GLU A 82 5.94 -4.44 13.64
N ILE A 83 5.65 -4.86 12.40
CA ILE A 83 6.34 -5.97 11.74
C ILE A 83 7.83 -5.68 11.63
N THR A 84 8.22 -4.51 11.13
CA THR A 84 9.64 -4.16 10.97
C THR A 84 10.35 -4.02 12.30
N THR A 85 9.67 -3.47 13.31
CA THR A 85 10.25 -3.30 14.66
C THR A 85 10.53 -4.64 15.32
N ASN A 86 9.64 -5.60 15.18
CA ASN A 86 9.76 -6.92 15.80
C ASN A 86 10.60 -7.90 15.00
N ALA A 87 10.93 -7.59 13.74
CA ALA A 87 11.70 -8.49 12.89
C ALA A 87 13.14 -8.62 13.38
N THR A 88 13.61 -9.85 13.52
CA THR A 88 15.01 -10.16 13.86
C THR A 88 15.76 -10.70 12.66
N ASP A 89 15.06 -11.34 11.71
CA ASP A 89 15.64 -11.92 10.51
C ASP A 89 14.71 -11.65 9.32
N PHE A 90 15.15 -10.79 8.40
CA PHE A 90 14.37 -10.41 7.22
C PHE A 90 14.42 -11.49 6.13
N GLU A 91 15.26 -12.48 6.25
CA GLU A 91 15.31 -13.61 5.33
C GLU A 91 14.42 -14.77 5.77
N ILE A 92 13.75 -14.67 6.91
CA ILE A 92 12.81 -15.70 7.37
C ILE A 92 11.76 -15.96 6.29
N ARG A 93 11.47 -17.25 6.07
CA ARG A 93 10.48 -17.67 5.07
C ARG A 93 9.11 -17.78 5.73
N ILE A 94 8.13 -17.25 5.04
CA ILE A 94 6.74 -17.19 5.52
C ILE A 94 5.87 -17.90 4.51
N ASP A 95 5.09 -18.87 4.96
CA ASP A 95 4.11 -19.57 4.15
C ASP A 95 2.79 -18.81 4.16
N PHE A 96 2.14 -18.74 3.01
CA PHE A 96 0.83 -18.12 2.90
C PHE A 96 0.03 -18.75 1.76
N ASP A 97 -1.29 -18.71 1.86
CA ASP A 97 -2.20 -19.10 0.80
C ASP A 97 -2.62 -17.87 -0.01
N ASN A 98 -2.71 -18.03 -1.35
CA ASN A 98 -3.33 -16.98 -2.17
C ASN A 98 -4.86 -17.12 -2.14
N GLU A 99 -5.55 -16.28 -2.91
CA GLU A 99 -7.02 -16.25 -2.96
C GLU A 99 -7.62 -17.56 -3.48
N GLU A 100 -6.84 -18.34 -4.24
CA GLU A 100 -7.25 -19.63 -4.78
C GLU A 100 -6.91 -20.81 -3.85
N GLY A 101 -6.34 -20.52 -2.68
CA GLY A 101 -5.95 -21.54 -1.70
C GLY A 101 -4.65 -22.24 -2.03
N ARG A 102 -3.87 -21.74 -2.99
CA ARG A 102 -2.55 -22.29 -3.30
C ARG A 102 -1.50 -21.77 -2.33
N LEU A 103 -0.68 -22.69 -1.81
CA LEU A 103 0.39 -22.39 -0.87
C LEU A 103 1.61 -21.81 -1.57
N PHE A 104 2.13 -20.72 -1.03
CA PHE A 104 3.38 -20.08 -1.45
C PHE A 104 4.27 -19.84 -0.24
N THR A 105 5.56 -19.65 -0.52
CA THR A 105 6.56 -19.28 0.50
C THR A 105 7.39 -18.14 -0.04
N SER A 106 7.55 -17.08 0.76
CA SER A 106 8.39 -15.93 0.41
C SER A 106 9.18 -15.47 1.64
N THR A 107 10.28 -14.77 1.41
CA THR A 107 11.02 -14.16 2.53
C THR A 107 10.27 -12.92 3.03
N LEU A 108 10.48 -12.60 4.30
CA LEU A 108 9.92 -11.37 4.88
C LEU A 108 10.31 -10.13 4.06
N GLN A 109 11.59 -10.01 3.69
CA GLN A 109 12.05 -8.85 2.92
C GLN A 109 11.36 -8.73 1.56
N ASP A 110 11.11 -9.85 0.88
CA ASP A 110 10.42 -9.81 -0.41
C ASP A 110 8.96 -9.40 -0.25
N MET A 111 8.30 -9.87 0.80
CA MET A 111 6.91 -9.49 1.06
C MET A 111 6.79 -8.01 1.42
N LEU A 112 7.72 -7.49 2.25
CA LEU A 112 7.73 -6.07 2.60
C LEU A 112 8.02 -5.19 1.38
N PHE A 113 9.00 -5.57 0.58
CA PHE A 113 9.30 -4.82 -0.65
C PHE A 113 8.14 -4.88 -1.63
N HIS A 114 7.47 -6.03 -1.74
CA HIS A 114 6.29 -6.14 -2.60
C HIS A 114 5.21 -5.12 -2.23
N ILE A 115 4.94 -4.91 -0.94
CA ILE A 115 3.96 -3.90 -0.50
C ILE A 115 4.31 -2.52 -1.05
N ILE A 116 5.58 -2.12 -0.92
CA ILE A 116 6.06 -0.81 -1.40
C ILE A 116 5.97 -0.72 -2.92
N ASN A 117 6.49 -1.72 -3.62
CA ASN A 117 6.53 -1.73 -5.08
C ASN A 117 5.13 -1.79 -5.69
N HIS A 118 4.24 -2.58 -5.11
CA HIS A 118 2.84 -2.70 -5.54
C HIS A 118 2.12 -1.36 -5.42
N SER A 119 2.31 -0.66 -4.32
CA SER A 119 1.71 0.66 -4.11
C SER A 119 2.21 1.67 -5.14
N THR A 120 3.50 1.71 -5.41
CA THR A 120 4.10 2.59 -6.42
C THR A 120 3.54 2.28 -7.81
N HIS A 121 3.44 0.99 -8.16
CA HIS A 121 2.90 0.56 -9.45
C HIS A 121 1.48 1.09 -9.67
N HIS A 122 0.61 0.92 -8.70
CA HIS A 122 -0.77 1.37 -8.84
C HIS A 122 -0.93 2.89 -8.71
N ARG A 123 -0.08 3.56 -7.93
CA ARG A 123 -0.09 5.04 -7.91
C ARG A 123 0.25 5.62 -9.28
N SER A 124 1.13 4.98 -10.04
CA SER A 124 1.43 5.44 -11.40
C SER A 124 0.21 5.31 -12.32
N GLN A 125 -0.56 4.26 -12.16
CA GLN A 125 -1.81 4.08 -12.91
C GLN A 125 -2.85 5.15 -12.52
N ILE A 126 -2.93 5.49 -11.25
CA ILE A 126 -3.81 6.59 -10.78
C ILE A 126 -3.37 7.91 -11.41
N ALA A 127 -2.07 8.20 -11.46
CA ALA A 127 -1.55 9.41 -12.10
C ALA A 127 -1.97 9.48 -13.57
N MET A 128 -1.88 8.38 -14.30
CA MET A 128 -2.35 8.33 -15.68
C MET A 128 -3.86 8.53 -15.79
N ASN A 129 -4.63 7.94 -14.90
CA ASN A 129 -6.09 8.10 -14.86
C ASN A 129 -6.47 9.56 -14.55
N PHE A 130 -5.72 10.23 -13.68
CA PHE A 130 -5.90 11.67 -13.44
C PHE A 130 -5.72 12.47 -14.73
N ARG A 131 -4.63 12.20 -15.49
CA ARG A 131 -4.41 12.88 -16.78
C ARG A 131 -5.54 12.63 -17.78
N ASP A 132 -6.04 11.41 -17.84
CA ASP A 132 -7.16 11.05 -18.70
C ASP A 132 -8.45 11.79 -18.35
N ASN A 133 -8.55 12.29 -17.11
CA ASN A 133 -9.70 13.05 -16.62
C ASN A 133 -9.39 14.53 -16.45
N GLU A 134 -8.32 15.03 -17.11
CA GLU A 134 -7.91 16.43 -17.08
C GLU A 134 -7.59 16.94 -15.67
N LEU A 135 -7.12 16.05 -14.79
CA LEU A 135 -6.67 16.39 -13.45
C LEU A 135 -5.14 16.38 -13.42
N GLU A 136 -4.57 17.29 -12.63
CA GLU A 136 -3.11 17.37 -12.46
C GLU A 136 -2.66 16.25 -11.49
N PRO A 137 -1.80 15.31 -11.93
CA PRO A 137 -1.28 14.29 -11.05
C PRO A 137 -0.20 14.85 -10.11
N LEU A 138 -0.05 14.23 -8.95
CA LEU A 138 1.03 14.55 -8.03
C LEU A 138 2.35 13.98 -8.54
N SER A 139 3.45 14.69 -8.26
CA SER A 139 4.81 14.21 -8.51
C SER A 139 5.34 13.55 -7.24
N LEU A 140 5.35 12.22 -7.22
CA LEU A 140 5.63 11.43 -6.02
C LEU A 140 6.86 10.53 -6.17
N ASP A 141 7.82 10.94 -7.01
CA ASP A 141 9.06 10.18 -7.18
C ASP A 141 9.85 10.13 -5.87
N TYR A 142 10.40 8.95 -5.58
CA TYR A 142 11.15 8.72 -4.35
C TYR A 142 12.27 9.74 -4.15
N ILE A 143 13.00 10.07 -5.23
CA ILE A 143 14.12 10.99 -5.11
C ILE A 143 13.68 12.39 -4.69
N PHE A 144 12.48 12.81 -5.10
CA PHE A 144 11.94 14.11 -4.70
C PHE A 144 11.56 14.12 -3.21
N TYR A 145 11.06 13.01 -2.71
CA TYR A 145 10.77 12.85 -1.29
C TYR A 145 12.05 12.96 -0.44
N LYS A 146 13.19 12.50 -0.95
CA LYS A 146 14.47 12.49 -0.23
C LYS A 146 15.20 13.83 -0.24
N ARG A 147 14.73 14.80 -0.99
CA ARG A 147 15.36 16.12 -1.07
C ARG A 147 14.92 17.05 0.06
#